data_8f0e6a15aa8c530c26d7ca505b10aff0
#
_entry.id   8f0e6a15aa8c530c26d7ca505b10aff0
#
_cell.length_a   1.000
_cell.length_b   1.000
_cell.length_c   1.000
_cell.angle_alpha   90.00
_cell.angle_beta   90.00
_cell.angle_gamma   90.00
#
_symmetry.space_group_name_H-M   'P 1'
#
loop_
_entity.id
_entity.type
_entity.pdbx_description
1 polymer ?
#
loop_
_entity_poly.entity_id
_entity_poly.type
_entity_poly.pdbx_seq_one_letter_code
_entity_poly.pdbx_strand_id
1 'polypeptide(L)'
;MRAEQNILHQLIGRFAGKRMLAVGDLMLDEFVWGRVSRISPEAPVPVVNVTSETYYPGGAANVARNLREFTPDTALMGLAGADRAGRRLVELLETAGIRTEGVLQEDGASTIVKTRVIARHQQVVRVDRERKVALTTEQLARACGYLERAVEGVDGIVVADYGKGFLTQPLADEICRLARKHGKILAVDPHPHTSLVWRGATAIKPNRIEAFSAVGLPPADPVEPVCRDEALLEAARRLRHLWEAESLLVTLGEQGMLLFHGEAEPLHLSAHAQEVFDVSGAGDTAIAVFALGMSAGATPRQAAELANVASGIVVGKLGTATVTPTELRAALAVI
;
A
#
# COMPACT_ATOMS: atom_id res chain seq x y z
N MET A 1 10.03 -18.59 -20.96
CA MET A 1 10.40 -18.90 -19.55
C MET A 1 11.80 -18.38 -19.16
N ARG A 2 12.95 -19.05 -19.46
CA ARG A 2 14.28 -18.56 -18.98
C ARG A 2 14.64 -17.13 -19.38
N ALA A 3 14.29 -16.68 -20.59
CA ALA A 3 14.58 -15.32 -21.02
C ALA A 3 13.72 -14.26 -20.29
N GLU A 4 12.45 -14.53 -20.03
CA GLU A 4 11.56 -13.66 -19.26
C GLU A 4 11.99 -13.59 -17.79
N GLN A 5 12.33 -14.72 -17.17
CA GLN A 5 12.89 -14.75 -15.81
C GLN A 5 14.17 -13.89 -15.72
N ASN A 6 15.08 -14.00 -16.68
CA ASN A 6 16.29 -13.16 -16.70
C ASN A 6 15.97 -11.67 -16.77
N ILE A 7 14.94 -11.28 -17.51
CA ILE A 7 14.49 -9.86 -17.56
C ILE A 7 13.98 -9.42 -16.19
N LEU A 8 13.14 -10.22 -15.53
CA LEU A 8 12.63 -9.89 -14.20
C LEU A 8 13.76 -9.77 -13.17
N HIS A 9 14.74 -10.67 -13.21
CA HIS A 9 15.94 -10.59 -12.35
C HIS A 9 16.76 -9.32 -12.60
N GLN A 10 16.92 -8.89 -13.87
CA GLN A 10 17.60 -7.64 -14.21
C GLN A 10 16.81 -6.42 -13.72
N LEU A 11 15.48 -6.42 -13.85
CA LEU A 11 14.62 -5.36 -13.34
C LEU A 11 14.77 -5.18 -11.82
N ILE A 12 14.73 -6.27 -11.04
CA ILE A 12 14.97 -6.21 -9.58
C ILE A 12 16.36 -5.59 -9.30
N GLY A 13 17.37 -5.87 -10.11
CA GLY A 13 18.70 -5.27 -9.98
C GLY A 13 18.73 -3.75 -10.15
N ARG A 14 17.77 -3.18 -10.91
CA ARG A 14 17.64 -1.74 -11.14
C ARG A 14 16.89 -1.01 -10.02
N PHE A 15 16.19 -1.71 -9.14
CA PHE A 15 15.38 -1.13 -8.07
C PHE A 15 16.22 -0.29 -7.11
N ALA A 16 17.42 -0.77 -6.77
CA ALA A 16 18.32 -0.07 -5.83
C ALA A 16 18.73 1.34 -6.28
N GLY A 17 18.67 1.63 -7.57
CA GLY A 17 18.98 2.96 -8.12
C GLY A 17 17.74 3.86 -8.27
N LYS A 18 16.57 3.46 -7.78
CA LYS A 18 15.34 4.25 -7.90
C LYS A 18 15.09 5.10 -6.66
N ARG A 19 14.49 6.26 -6.87
CA ARG A 19 14.11 7.21 -5.83
C ARG A 19 12.60 7.24 -5.76
N MET A 20 12.04 6.86 -4.60
CA MET A 20 10.59 6.67 -4.46
C MET A 20 10.02 7.56 -3.37
N LEU A 21 8.83 8.09 -3.61
CA LEU A 21 8.04 8.84 -2.63
C LEU A 21 6.74 8.10 -2.34
N ALA A 22 6.56 7.66 -1.10
CA ALA A 22 5.25 7.19 -0.62
C ALA A 22 4.46 8.39 -0.06
N VAL A 23 3.17 8.46 -0.37
CA VAL A 23 2.27 9.55 0.05
C VAL A 23 0.98 8.95 0.57
N GLY A 24 0.49 9.39 1.73
CA GLY A 24 -0.84 8.95 2.19
C GLY A 24 -1.06 9.03 3.69
N ASP A 25 -2.08 8.31 4.13
CA ASP A 25 -2.48 8.24 5.53
C ASP A 25 -1.48 7.41 6.34
N LEU A 26 -0.91 8.03 7.39
CA LEU A 26 0.05 7.39 8.27
C LEU A 26 -0.65 6.79 9.49
N MET A 27 -0.17 5.63 9.94
CA MET A 27 -0.64 5.01 11.16
C MET A 27 0.47 4.21 11.85
N LEU A 28 0.28 3.98 13.14
CA LEU A 28 1.13 3.12 13.95
C LEU A 28 0.36 1.84 14.27
N ASP A 29 0.86 0.70 13.82
CA ASP A 29 0.37 -0.61 14.21
C ASP A 29 1.10 -1.04 15.50
N GLU A 30 0.35 -1.22 16.57
CA GLU A 30 0.83 -1.63 17.88
C GLU A 30 0.35 -3.06 18.17
N PHE A 31 1.27 -3.95 18.52
CA PHE A 31 0.95 -5.32 18.92
C PHE A 31 1.31 -5.51 20.39
N VAL A 32 0.30 -5.78 21.19
CA VAL A 32 0.42 -6.07 22.61
C VAL A 32 0.34 -7.58 22.81
N TRP A 33 1.48 -8.19 23.07
CA TRP A 33 1.59 -9.63 23.26
C TRP A 33 1.40 -9.99 24.75
N GLY A 34 0.62 -11.03 25.02
CA GLY A 34 0.36 -11.43 26.39
C GLY A 34 -0.17 -12.84 26.55
N ARG A 35 -0.60 -13.12 27.80
CA ARG A 35 -1.24 -14.38 28.17
C ARG A 35 -2.53 -14.10 28.90
N VAL A 36 -3.59 -14.86 28.57
CA VAL A 36 -4.82 -14.87 29.35
C VAL A 36 -4.75 -16.02 30.35
N SER A 37 -4.85 -15.69 31.65
CA SER A 37 -4.84 -16.68 32.73
C SER A 37 -6.11 -16.67 33.56
N ARG A 38 -6.94 -15.63 33.46
CA ARG A 38 -8.17 -15.46 34.25
C ARG A 38 -9.18 -14.58 33.51
N ILE A 39 -10.44 -14.70 33.92
CA ILE A 39 -11.49 -13.74 33.60
C ILE A 39 -11.49 -12.63 34.67
N SER A 40 -11.82 -11.40 34.28
CA SER A 40 -11.90 -10.27 35.19
C SER A 40 -13.02 -10.50 36.23
N PRO A 41 -12.82 -10.16 37.50
CA PRO A 41 -13.91 -10.13 38.48
C PRO A 41 -14.87 -8.95 38.25
N GLU A 42 -14.49 -7.95 37.46
CA GLU A 42 -15.29 -6.73 37.21
C GLU A 42 -16.26 -6.90 36.03
N ALA A 43 -15.95 -7.78 35.08
CA ALA A 43 -16.76 -8.05 33.88
C ALA A 43 -16.36 -9.39 33.26
N PRO A 44 -17.23 -10.04 32.44
CA PRO A 44 -16.94 -11.32 31.83
C PRO A 44 -15.98 -11.17 30.62
N VAL A 45 -14.80 -10.57 30.86
CA VAL A 45 -13.77 -10.32 29.86
C VAL A 45 -12.43 -10.95 30.29
N PRO A 46 -11.60 -11.41 29.35
CA PRO A 46 -10.28 -11.95 29.69
C PRO A 46 -9.34 -10.85 30.21
N VAL A 47 -8.51 -11.19 31.19
CA VAL A 47 -7.40 -10.35 31.64
C VAL A 47 -6.14 -10.78 30.90
N VAL A 48 -5.58 -9.89 30.10
CA VAL A 48 -4.34 -10.12 29.36
C VAL A 48 -3.16 -9.59 30.16
N ASN A 49 -2.28 -10.50 30.61
CA ASN A 49 -1.01 -10.13 31.20
C ASN A 49 0.00 -9.88 30.08
N VAL A 50 0.37 -8.61 29.88
CA VAL A 50 1.28 -8.18 28.81
C VAL A 50 2.69 -8.69 29.07
N THR A 51 3.31 -9.27 28.05
CA THR A 51 4.69 -9.77 28.08
C THR A 51 5.63 -8.93 27.23
N SER A 52 5.12 -8.37 26.12
CA SER A 52 5.90 -7.48 25.24
C SER A 52 4.98 -6.63 24.37
N GLU A 53 5.55 -5.55 23.84
CA GLU A 53 4.90 -4.66 22.87
C GLU A 53 5.81 -4.48 21.68
N THR A 54 5.24 -4.51 20.47
CA THR A 54 5.96 -4.23 19.23
C THR A 54 5.19 -3.23 18.39
N TYR A 55 5.92 -2.40 17.64
CA TYR A 55 5.37 -1.30 16.88
C TYR A 55 5.84 -1.37 15.44
N TYR A 56 4.93 -1.17 14.50
CA TYR A 56 5.22 -1.17 13.07
C TYR A 56 4.59 0.05 12.39
N PRO A 57 5.30 0.69 11.45
CA PRO A 57 4.69 1.66 10.56
C PRO A 57 3.62 1.01 9.69
N GLY A 58 2.40 1.57 9.69
CA GLY A 58 1.24 1.10 8.94
C GLY A 58 0.73 2.13 7.93
N GLY A 59 -0.20 1.74 7.07
CA GLY A 59 -0.70 2.57 5.99
C GLY A 59 0.38 2.96 4.98
N ALA A 60 0.43 4.22 4.55
CA ALA A 60 1.45 4.70 3.62
C ALA A 60 2.89 4.51 4.17
N ALA A 61 3.06 4.47 5.48
CA ALA A 61 4.34 4.16 6.10
C ALA A 61 4.76 2.70 5.91
N ASN A 62 3.81 1.75 5.80
CA ASN A 62 4.11 0.37 5.42
C ASN A 62 4.49 0.25 3.93
N VAL A 63 3.85 1.03 3.05
CA VAL A 63 4.27 1.14 1.64
C VAL A 63 5.72 1.64 1.56
N ALA A 64 6.08 2.69 2.32
CA ALA A 64 7.45 3.19 2.37
C ALA A 64 8.45 2.13 2.87
N ARG A 65 8.07 1.29 3.86
CA ARG A 65 8.90 0.16 4.31
C ARG A 65 9.14 -0.87 3.19
N ASN A 66 8.08 -1.22 2.46
CA ASN A 66 8.21 -2.14 1.32
C ASN A 66 9.12 -1.58 0.23
N LEU A 67 9.02 -0.29 -0.10
CA LEU A 67 9.93 0.37 -1.02
C LEU A 67 11.37 0.36 -0.52
N ARG A 68 11.57 0.61 0.78
CA ARG A 68 12.89 0.69 1.42
C ARG A 68 13.68 -0.62 1.38
N GLU A 69 13.00 -1.76 1.34
CA GLU A 69 13.66 -3.07 1.16
C GLU A 69 14.43 -3.16 -0.18
N PHE A 70 13.95 -2.46 -1.19
CA PHE A 70 14.49 -2.52 -2.55
C PHE A 70 15.35 -1.32 -2.91
N THR A 71 15.07 -0.15 -2.35
CA THR A 71 15.83 1.08 -2.66
C THR A 71 16.15 1.88 -1.40
N PRO A 72 17.42 2.32 -1.24
CA PRO A 72 17.80 3.16 -0.12
C PRO A 72 17.20 4.57 -0.19
N ASP A 73 16.80 5.04 -1.37
CA ASP A 73 16.29 6.39 -1.58
C ASP A 73 14.75 6.40 -1.56
N THR A 74 14.20 6.19 -0.36
CA THR A 74 12.76 6.20 -0.09
C THR A 74 12.41 7.37 0.82
N ALA A 75 11.41 8.16 0.42
CA ALA A 75 10.83 9.23 1.20
C ALA A 75 9.36 8.97 1.51
N LEU A 76 8.86 9.58 2.58
CA LEU A 76 7.46 9.48 3.00
C LEU A 76 6.86 10.88 3.20
N MET A 77 5.62 11.04 2.75
CA MET A 77 4.82 12.24 2.95
C MET A 77 3.47 11.85 3.56
N GLY A 78 3.07 12.52 4.62
CA GLY A 78 1.80 12.26 5.31
C GLY A 78 1.61 13.15 6.52
N LEU A 79 0.60 12.84 7.33
CA LEU A 79 0.28 13.58 8.55
C LEU A 79 0.37 12.64 9.77
N ALA A 80 1.06 13.08 10.80
CA ALA A 80 1.07 12.47 12.13
C ALA A 80 0.80 13.55 13.20
N GLY A 81 0.32 13.14 14.36
CA GLY A 81 0.25 14.03 15.52
C GLY A 81 1.63 14.31 16.10
N ALA A 82 1.82 15.46 16.74
CA ALA A 82 2.99 15.74 17.59
C ALA A 82 2.88 15.02 18.96
N ASP A 83 2.18 13.90 19.00
CA ASP A 83 1.97 13.05 20.16
C ASP A 83 3.05 11.96 20.30
N ARG A 84 2.93 11.12 21.35
CA ARG A 84 3.88 10.03 21.60
C ARG A 84 3.91 9.01 20.46
N ALA A 85 2.75 8.70 19.87
CA ALA A 85 2.64 7.72 18.79
C ALA A 85 3.26 8.25 17.50
N GLY A 86 3.06 9.55 17.18
CA GLY A 86 3.66 10.17 15.99
C GLY A 86 5.18 10.26 16.09
N ARG A 87 5.72 10.65 17.27
CA ARG A 87 7.17 10.62 17.50
C ARG A 87 7.74 9.20 17.35
N ARG A 88 7.03 8.19 17.88
CA ARG A 88 7.44 6.79 17.75
C ARG A 88 7.42 6.32 16.29
N LEU A 89 6.41 6.72 15.53
CA LEU A 89 6.30 6.40 14.10
C LEU A 89 7.48 6.99 13.32
N VAL A 90 7.78 8.27 13.52
CA VAL A 90 8.90 8.95 12.84
C VAL A 90 10.24 8.30 13.21
N GLU A 91 10.47 8.01 14.49
CA GLU A 91 11.68 7.33 14.95
C GLU A 91 11.88 5.95 14.28
N LEU A 92 10.80 5.17 14.13
CA LEU A 92 10.85 3.88 13.44
C LEU A 92 11.20 4.04 11.95
N LEU A 93 10.64 5.05 11.29
CA LEU A 93 10.90 5.34 9.88
C LEU A 93 12.34 5.78 9.65
N GLU A 94 12.85 6.70 10.49
CA GLU A 94 14.24 7.18 10.41
C GLU A 94 15.24 6.05 10.71
N THR A 95 14.95 5.20 11.70
CA THR A 95 15.74 4.01 12.00
C THR A 95 15.79 3.04 10.82
N ALA A 96 14.68 2.94 10.07
CA ALA A 96 14.63 2.15 8.84
C ALA A 96 15.33 2.84 7.64
N GLY A 97 15.82 4.08 7.80
CA GLY A 97 16.46 4.87 6.75
C GLY A 97 15.48 5.44 5.72
N ILE A 98 14.24 5.69 6.12
CA ILE A 98 13.21 6.35 5.31
C ILE A 98 13.25 7.85 5.61
N ARG A 99 13.30 8.68 4.58
CA ARG A 99 13.29 10.13 4.72
C ARG A 99 11.91 10.63 5.13
N THR A 100 11.83 11.44 6.19
CA THR A 100 10.61 11.87 6.87
C THR A 100 10.33 13.38 6.76
N GLU A 101 11.09 14.13 5.95
CA GLU A 101 10.91 15.59 5.79
C GLU A 101 9.52 15.97 5.22
N GLY A 102 8.82 15.02 4.59
CA GLY A 102 7.45 15.17 4.11
C GLY A 102 6.38 14.84 5.16
N VAL A 103 6.77 14.36 6.34
CA VAL A 103 5.82 14.04 7.41
C VAL A 103 5.49 15.29 8.20
N LEU A 104 4.25 15.76 8.06
CA LEU A 104 3.74 16.87 8.87
C LEU A 104 3.41 16.37 10.27
N GLN A 105 4.12 16.89 11.28
CA GLN A 105 3.81 16.65 12.69
C GLN A 105 3.05 17.85 13.26
N GLU A 106 1.83 17.63 13.75
CA GLU A 106 0.90 18.70 14.13
C GLU A 106 0.35 18.51 15.54
N ASP A 107 0.40 19.54 16.37
CA ASP A 107 -0.12 19.52 17.76
C ASP A 107 -1.65 19.29 17.83
N GLY A 108 -2.39 19.74 16.82
CA GLY A 108 -3.84 19.55 16.73
C GLY A 108 -4.30 18.25 16.11
N ALA A 109 -3.37 17.43 15.57
CA ALA A 109 -3.65 16.13 15.00
C ALA A 109 -3.38 15.02 16.03
N SER A 110 -4.12 13.91 15.89
CA SER A 110 -3.86 12.68 16.65
C SER A 110 -3.34 11.63 15.71
N THR A 111 -2.22 11.02 16.05
CA THR A 111 -1.68 9.89 15.27
C THR A 111 -2.63 8.71 15.34
N ILE A 112 -2.92 8.12 14.19
CA ILE A 112 -3.75 6.92 14.11
C ILE A 112 -2.96 5.75 14.68
N VAL A 113 -3.56 5.05 15.64
CA VAL A 113 -2.96 3.86 16.27
C VAL A 113 -3.94 2.71 16.19
N LYS A 114 -3.47 1.58 15.70
CA LYS A 114 -4.23 0.32 15.68
C LYS A 114 -3.56 -0.68 16.61
N THR A 115 -4.09 -0.80 17.84
CA THR A 115 -3.57 -1.70 18.86
C THR A 115 -4.22 -3.07 18.72
N ARG A 116 -3.44 -4.10 18.44
CA ARG A 116 -3.87 -5.50 18.41
C ARG A 116 -3.38 -6.21 19.67
N VAL A 117 -4.30 -6.62 20.52
CA VAL A 117 -3.99 -7.40 21.71
C VAL A 117 -4.04 -8.88 21.37
N ILE A 118 -2.89 -9.56 21.50
CA ILE A 118 -2.72 -10.96 21.11
C ILE A 118 -2.36 -11.76 22.35
N ALA A 119 -3.15 -12.79 22.64
CA ALA A 119 -2.88 -13.72 23.71
C ALA A 119 -2.62 -15.12 23.16
N ARG A 120 -1.44 -15.67 23.44
CA ARG A 120 -0.90 -16.89 22.84
C ARG A 120 -0.78 -16.73 21.33
N HIS A 121 -1.74 -17.25 20.53
CA HIS A 121 -1.74 -17.17 19.07
C HIS A 121 -3.06 -16.58 18.52
N GLN A 122 -3.87 -15.96 19.38
CA GLN A 122 -5.18 -15.41 18.98
C GLN A 122 -5.27 -13.92 19.26
N GLN A 123 -5.81 -13.16 18.32
CA GLN A 123 -6.17 -11.78 18.54
C GLN A 123 -7.41 -11.72 19.44
N VAL A 124 -7.26 -11.15 20.63
CA VAL A 124 -8.32 -11.00 21.63
C VAL A 124 -9.20 -9.81 21.30
N VAL A 125 -8.58 -8.69 20.96
CA VAL A 125 -9.27 -7.44 20.61
C VAL A 125 -8.36 -6.56 19.77
N ARG A 126 -8.98 -5.69 18.95
CA ARG A 126 -8.30 -4.55 18.31
C ARG A 126 -8.91 -3.25 18.83
N VAL A 127 -8.05 -2.34 19.26
CA VAL A 127 -8.43 -1.01 19.72
C VAL A 127 -7.90 0.01 18.72
N ASP A 128 -8.81 0.71 18.04
CA ASP A 128 -8.45 1.72 17.04
C ASP A 128 -8.60 3.12 17.68
N ARG A 129 -7.49 3.86 17.77
CA ARG A 129 -7.47 5.29 18.10
C ARG A 129 -7.32 6.04 16.80
N GLU A 130 -8.41 6.52 16.27
CA GLU A 130 -8.41 7.24 14.99
C GLU A 130 -9.37 8.41 15.02
N ARG A 131 -8.94 9.51 14.44
CA ARG A 131 -9.78 10.66 14.18
C ARG A 131 -9.53 11.09 12.74
N LYS A 132 -10.57 11.01 11.92
CA LYS A 132 -10.51 11.53 10.55
C LYS A 132 -10.51 13.06 10.62
N VAL A 133 -9.43 13.68 10.13
CA VAL A 133 -9.28 15.14 10.08
C VAL A 133 -8.77 15.49 8.70
N ALA A 134 -9.56 16.28 7.96
CA ALA A 134 -9.09 16.84 6.69
C ALA A 134 -7.99 17.89 6.95
N LEU A 135 -7.05 17.98 6.01
CA LEU A 135 -6.00 19.01 6.06
C LEU A 135 -6.61 20.42 6.14
N THR A 136 -6.05 21.26 7.00
CA THR A 136 -6.28 22.70 6.96
C THR A 136 -5.65 23.30 5.69
N THR A 137 -6.05 24.51 5.34
CA THR A 137 -5.47 25.23 4.19
C THR A 137 -3.96 25.40 4.32
N GLU A 138 -3.46 25.67 5.52
CA GLU A 138 -2.03 25.80 5.79
C GLU A 138 -1.28 24.46 5.64
N GLN A 139 -1.83 23.39 6.20
CA GLN A 139 -1.26 22.04 6.06
C GLN A 139 -1.24 21.59 4.60
N LEU A 140 -2.31 21.86 3.85
CA LEU A 140 -2.37 21.59 2.41
C LEU A 140 -1.28 22.35 1.66
N ALA A 141 -1.11 23.64 1.94
CA ALA A 141 -0.07 24.47 1.30
C ALA A 141 1.34 23.94 1.61
N ARG A 142 1.61 23.50 2.86
CA ARG A 142 2.88 22.89 3.24
C ARG A 142 3.11 21.55 2.53
N ALA A 143 2.07 20.72 2.43
CA ALA A 143 2.11 19.46 1.71
C ALA A 143 2.42 19.66 0.23
N CYS A 144 1.71 20.57 -0.45
CA CYS A 144 1.96 20.92 -1.85
C CYS A 144 3.37 21.47 -2.06
N GLY A 145 3.83 22.38 -1.18
CA GLY A 145 5.18 22.95 -1.25
C GLY A 145 6.29 21.92 -1.05
N TYR A 146 6.09 20.89 -0.21
CA TYR A 146 7.02 19.77 -0.12
C TYR A 146 7.03 18.96 -1.42
N LEU A 147 5.85 18.61 -1.92
CA LEU A 147 5.69 17.80 -3.13
C LEU A 147 6.34 18.48 -4.35
N GLU A 148 6.16 19.79 -4.54
CA GLU A 148 6.79 20.56 -5.62
C GLU A 148 8.32 20.45 -5.60
N ARG A 149 8.93 20.51 -4.42
CA ARG A 149 10.39 20.34 -4.27
C ARG A 149 10.86 18.91 -4.44
N ALA A 150 10.07 17.93 -4.00
CA ALA A 150 10.46 16.53 -4.00
C ALA A 150 10.29 15.85 -5.36
N VAL A 151 9.28 16.27 -6.16
CA VAL A 151 8.87 15.57 -7.38
C VAL A 151 9.96 15.48 -8.44
N GLU A 152 10.81 16.49 -8.58
CA GLU A 152 11.92 16.44 -9.56
C GLU A 152 12.93 15.37 -9.21
N GLY A 153 13.15 15.19 -7.90
CA GLY A 153 14.15 14.28 -7.34
C GLY A 153 13.72 12.82 -7.29
N VAL A 154 12.47 12.46 -7.59
CA VAL A 154 11.98 11.07 -7.52
C VAL A 154 11.72 10.46 -8.89
N ASP A 155 11.72 9.14 -8.99
CA ASP A 155 11.40 8.40 -10.19
C ASP A 155 9.94 7.93 -10.19
N GLY A 156 9.35 7.73 -9.00
CA GLY A 156 7.96 7.33 -8.82
C GLY A 156 7.35 7.79 -7.52
N ILE A 157 6.02 7.95 -7.55
CA ILE A 157 5.17 8.31 -6.43
C ILE A 157 4.18 7.17 -6.21
N VAL A 158 4.08 6.69 -4.97
CA VAL A 158 3.07 5.69 -4.57
C VAL A 158 2.13 6.33 -3.57
N VAL A 159 0.86 6.38 -3.92
CA VAL A 159 -0.20 6.90 -3.04
C VAL A 159 -0.92 5.74 -2.38
N ALA A 160 -1.08 5.81 -1.06
CA ALA A 160 -1.85 4.86 -0.28
C ALA A 160 -2.96 5.59 0.49
N ASP A 161 -4.18 5.47 -0.01
CA ASP A 161 -5.38 6.05 0.58
C ASP A 161 -6.00 5.06 1.57
N TYR A 162 -6.14 5.45 2.82
CA TYR A 162 -6.84 4.70 3.87
C TYR A 162 -8.08 5.43 4.40
N GLY A 163 -8.46 6.53 3.73
CA GLY A 163 -9.64 7.31 4.06
C GLY A 163 -9.56 8.05 5.40
N LYS A 164 -8.36 8.41 5.86
CA LYS A 164 -8.14 9.03 7.16
C LYS A 164 -8.04 10.56 7.11
N GLY A 165 -8.00 11.14 5.90
CA GLY A 165 -8.19 12.57 5.69
C GLY A 165 -6.96 13.36 5.30
N PHE A 166 -5.77 12.77 5.29
CA PHE A 166 -4.59 13.43 4.73
C PHE A 166 -4.77 13.68 3.22
N LEU A 167 -5.26 12.68 2.51
CA LEU A 167 -5.56 12.82 1.09
C LEU A 167 -6.89 13.55 0.91
N THR A 168 -6.83 14.71 0.26
CA THR A 168 -7.96 15.54 -0.14
C THR A 168 -7.96 15.70 -1.65
N GLN A 169 -9.11 16.05 -2.28
CA GLN A 169 -9.13 16.22 -3.74
C GLN A 169 -8.13 17.27 -4.24
N PRO A 170 -7.97 18.46 -3.59
CA PRO A 170 -6.94 19.40 -4.01
C PRO A 170 -5.52 18.85 -3.97
N LEU A 171 -5.18 18.02 -2.96
CA LEU A 171 -3.88 17.37 -2.88
C LEU A 171 -3.72 16.28 -3.96
N ALA A 172 -4.77 15.49 -4.20
CA ALA A 172 -4.77 14.47 -5.26
C ALA A 172 -4.58 15.10 -6.65
N ASP A 173 -5.29 16.20 -6.93
CA ASP A 173 -5.15 16.95 -8.19
C ASP A 173 -3.72 17.47 -8.37
N GLU A 174 -3.11 17.99 -7.29
CA GLU A 174 -1.74 18.48 -7.33
C GLU A 174 -0.71 17.36 -7.54
N ILE A 175 -0.88 16.21 -6.88
CA ILE A 175 -0.05 15.01 -7.10
C ILE A 175 -0.12 14.58 -8.57
N CYS A 176 -1.34 14.44 -9.12
CA CYS A 176 -1.55 14.07 -10.52
C CYS A 176 -0.93 15.08 -11.49
N ARG A 177 -1.12 16.37 -11.23
CA ARG A 177 -0.59 17.47 -12.04
C ARG A 177 0.95 17.44 -12.09
N LEU A 178 1.59 17.32 -10.92
CA LEU A 178 3.04 17.33 -10.81
C LEU A 178 3.66 16.04 -11.37
N ALA A 179 3.08 14.87 -11.08
CA ALA A 179 3.55 13.61 -11.65
C ALA A 179 3.54 13.65 -13.18
N ARG A 180 2.44 14.11 -13.79
CA ARG A 180 2.31 14.26 -15.25
C ARG A 180 3.30 15.28 -15.81
N LYS A 181 3.41 16.47 -15.18
CA LYS A 181 4.31 17.55 -15.61
C LYS A 181 5.77 17.09 -15.68
N HIS A 182 6.19 16.26 -14.71
CA HIS A 182 7.57 15.80 -14.59
C HIS A 182 7.79 14.36 -15.11
N GLY A 183 6.78 13.76 -15.76
CA GLY A 183 6.88 12.40 -16.34
C GLY A 183 7.19 11.32 -15.31
N LYS A 184 6.62 11.43 -14.09
CA LYS A 184 6.85 10.48 -12.99
C LYS A 184 5.81 9.38 -12.99
N ILE A 185 6.22 8.17 -12.63
CA ILE A 185 5.28 7.06 -12.37
C ILE A 185 4.43 7.45 -11.16
N LEU A 186 3.11 7.41 -11.33
CA LEU A 186 2.13 7.61 -10.26
C LEU A 186 1.29 6.35 -10.10
N ALA A 187 1.53 5.61 -9.02
CA ALA A 187 0.73 4.43 -8.67
C ALA A 187 -0.14 4.74 -7.44
N VAL A 188 -1.43 4.42 -7.52
CA VAL A 188 -2.42 4.77 -6.50
C VAL A 188 -3.12 3.52 -5.98
N ASP A 189 -3.13 3.35 -4.66
CA ASP A 189 -3.95 2.39 -3.92
C ASP A 189 -5.13 3.14 -3.32
N PRO A 190 -6.32 3.09 -3.94
CA PRO A 190 -7.47 3.89 -3.54
C PRO A 190 -8.23 3.24 -2.40
N HIS A 191 -8.93 4.05 -1.59
CA HIS A 191 -9.85 3.56 -0.58
C HIS A 191 -11.31 3.56 -1.07
N PRO A 192 -12.09 2.49 -0.82
CA PRO A 192 -13.43 2.33 -1.42
C PRO A 192 -14.47 3.37 -0.97
N HIS A 193 -14.24 4.02 0.17
CA HIS A 193 -15.17 5.00 0.76
C HIS A 193 -14.67 6.44 0.64
N THR A 194 -13.63 6.70 -0.13
CA THR A 194 -13.24 8.07 -0.51
C THR A 194 -13.77 8.38 -1.90
N SER A 195 -14.26 9.59 -2.09
CA SER A 195 -14.70 10.07 -3.41
C SER A 195 -13.57 10.72 -4.21
N LEU A 196 -12.31 10.39 -3.88
CA LEU A 196 -11.16 10.97 -4.55
C LEU A 196 -11.03 10.40 -5.97
N VAL A 197 -10.73 11.30 -6.91
CA VAL A 197 -10.51 10.97 -8.32
C VAL A 197 -9.04 11.18 -8.66
N TRP A 198 -8.41 10.18 -9.25
CA TRP A 198 -6.97 10.17 -9.56
C TRP A 198 -6.73 10.21 -11.06
N ARG A 199 -7.15 11.30 -11.72
CA ARG A 199 -7.11 11.40 -13.18
C ARG A 199 -5.70 11.40 -13.74
N GLY A 200 -5.47 10.47 -14.69
CA GLY A 200 -4.20 10.34 -15.38
C GLY A 200 -3.10 9.74 -14.51
N ALA A 201 -3.45 8.95 -13.49
CA ALA A 201 -2.48 8.12 -12.81
C ALA A 201 -1.90 7.07 -13.78
N THR A 202 -0.61 6.76 -13.65
CA THR A 202 0.02 5.70 -14.45
C THR A 202 -0.60 4.35 -14.12
N ALA A 203 -0.90 4.12 -12.85
CA ALA A 203 -1.56 2.89 -12.42
C ALA A 203 -2.45 3.11 -11.21
N ILE A 204 -3.53 2.33 -11.14
CA ILE A 204 -4.43 2.23 -9.99
C ILE A 204 -4.49 0.76 -9.58
N LYS A 205 -4.45 0.50 -8.27
CA LYS A 205 -4.49 -0.86 -7.72
C LYS A 205 -5.63 -1.02 -6.70
N PRO A 206 -6.86 -1.15 -7.10
CA PRO A 206 -7.94 -1.54 -6.19
C PRO A 206 -7.93 -3.04 -5.93
N ASN A 207 -8.53 -3.47 -4.83
CA ASN A 207 -9.03 -4.82 -4.71
C ASN A 207 -10.41 -4.96 -5.40
N ARG A 208 -10.95 -6.20 -5.45
CA ARG A 208 -12.25 -6.47 -6.07
C ARG A 208 -13.36 -5.56 -5.53
N ILE A 209 -13.50 -5.46 -4.20
CA ILE A 209 -14.57 -4.67 -3.56
C ILE A 209 -14.39 -3.18 -3.85
N GLU A 210 -13.18 -2.69 -3.82
CA GLU A 210 -12.81 -1.30 -4.13
C GLU A 210 -13.14 -0.95 -5.58
N ALA A 211 -12.87 -1.85 -6.52
CA ALA A 211 -13.18 -1.65 -7.93
C ALA A 211 -14.69 -1.46 -8.17
N PHE A 212 -15.53 -2.30 -7.56
CA PHE A 212 -16.99 -2.17 -7.64
C PHE A 212 -17.49 -0.88 -6.96
N SER A 213 -16.99 -0.62 -5.75
CA SER A 213 -17.39 0.55 -4.95
C SER A 213 -17.07 1.86 -5.66
N ALA A 214 -15.89 1.97 -6.27
CA ALA A 214 -15.43 3.19 -6.95
C ALA A 214 -16.32 3.59 -8.14
N VAL A 215 -17.02 2.63 -8.76
CA VAL A 215 -17.94 2.87 -9.88
C VAL A 215 -19.42 2.77 -9.49
N GLY A 216 -19.70 2.68 -8.19
CA GLY A 216 -21.07 2.62 -7.66
C GLY A 216 -21.83 1.34 -8.02
N LEU A 217 -21.13 0.26 -8.31
CA LEU A 217 -21.75 -1.05 -8.57
C LEU A 217 -21.78 -1.90 -7.29
N PRO A 218 -22.83 -2.72 -7.10
CA PRO A 218 -22.85 -3.69 -6.02
C PRO A 218 -21.76 -4.75 -6.24
N PRO A 219 -21.08 -5.22 -5.18
CA PRO A 219 -20.16 -6.33 -5.29
C PRO A 219 -20.84 -7.58 -5.87
N ALA A 220 -20.16 -8.27 -6.78
CA ALA A 220 -20.60 -9.54 -7.34
C ALA A 220 -19.66 -10.65 -6.87
N ASP A 221 -20.21 -11.88 -6.76
CA ASP A 221 -19.40 -13.05 -6.39
C ASP A 221 -18.32 -13.34 -7.44
N PRO A 222 -17.15 -13.85 -7.03
CA PRO A 222 -16.09 -14.23 -7.95
C PRO A 222 -16.53 -15.32 -8.93
N VAL A 223 -16.11 -15.19 -10.19
CA VAL A 223 -16.37 -16.16 -11.26
C VAL A 223 -15.04 -16.74 -11.76
N GLU A 224 -15.03 -18.05 -12.03
CA GLU A 224 -13.91 -18.73 -12.67
C GLU A 224 -14.27 -19.20 -14.09
N PRO A 225 -13.37 -19.06 -15.07
CA PRO A 225 -12.10 -18.35 -14.97
C PRO A 225 -12.29 -16.82 -14.88
N VAL A 226 -11.40 -16.11 -14.19
CA VAL A 226 -11.47 -14.65 -13.93
C VAL A 226 -11.73 -13.83 -15.19
N CYS A 227 -11.19 -14.25 -16.34
CA CYS A 227 -11.39 -13.58 -17.62
C CYS A 227 -12.84 -13.69 -18.16
N ARG A 228 -13.73 -14.45 -17.50
CA ARG A 228 -15.17 -14.55 -17.79
C ARG A 228 -16.04 -13.88 -16.73
N ASP A 229 -15.45 -13.22 -15.76
CA ASP A 229 -16.18 -12.45 -14.76
C ASP A 229 -16.62 -11.10 -15.35
N GLU A 230 -17.70 -11.11 -16.10
CA GLU A 230 -18.22 -9.93 -16.81
C GLU A 230 -18.50 -8.75 -15.87
N ALA A 231 -18.97 -9.02 -14.63
CA ALA A 231 -19.22 -7.98 -13.65
C ALA A 231 -17.92 -7.27 -13.22
N LEU A 232 -16.87 -8.04 -12.95
CA LEU A 232 -15.54 -7.50 -12.61
C LEU A 232 -14.93 -6.76 -13.80
N LEU A 233 -15.01 -7.34 -15.00
CA LEU A 233 -14.48 -6.73 -16.21
C LEU A 233 -15.14 -5.39 -16.51
N GLU A 234 -16.47 -5.30 -16.34
CA GLU A 234 -17.23 -4.07 -16.52
C GLU A 234 -16.86 -3.01 -15.47
N ALA A 235 -16.81 -3.39 -14.18
CA ALA A 235 -16.40 -2.49 -13.10
C ALA A 235 -14.99 -1.92 -13.36
N ALA A 236 -14.05 -2.78 -13.75
CA ALA A 236 -12.66 -2.40 -14.02
C ALA A 236 -12.54 -1.46 -15.23
N ARG A 237 -13.25 -1.74 -16.35
CA ARG A 237 -13.26 -0.86 -17.52
C ARG A 237 -13.82 0.51 -17.18
N ARG A 238 -14.94 0.58 -16.44
CA ARG A 238 -15.55 1.85 -15.99
C ARG A 238 -14.60 2.64 -15.10
N LEU A 239 -13.95 2.00 -14.14
CA LEU A 239 -13.02 2.66 -13.23
C LEU A 239 -11.81 3.23 -14.00
N ARG A 240 -11.21 2.44 -14.89
CA ARG A 240 -10.08 2.89 -15.71
C ARG A 240 -10.45 4.11 -16.58
N HIS A 241 -11.62 4.08 -17.19
CA HIS A 241 -12.13 5.18 -17.99
C HIS A 241 -12.42 6.43 -17.14
N LEU A 242 -13.11 6.26 -16.00
CA LEU A 242 -13.49 7.36 -15.10
C LEU A 242 -12.27 8.14 -14.61
N TRP A 243 -11.16 7.44 -14.33
CA TRP A 243 -9.94 8.06 -13.80
C TRP A 243 -8.85 8.25 -14.85
N GLU A 244 -9.15 7.95 -16.12
CA GLU A 244 -8.21 8.10 -17.24
C GLU A 244 -6.85 7.44 -16.93
N ALA A 245 -6.88 6.28 -16.25
CA ALA A 245 -5.67 5.58 -15.84
C ALA A 245 -5.08 4.76 -17.00
N GLU A 246 -3.76 4.78 -17.14
CA GLU A 246 -3.07 3.97 -18.17
C GLU A 246 -3.18 2.48 -17.87
N SER A 247 -3.02 2.11 -16.61
CA SER A 247 -3.09 0.74 -16.11
C SER A 247 -4.02 0.62 -14.91
N LEU A 248 -4.71 -0.52 -14.81
CA LEU A 248 -5.48 -0.90 -13.64
C LEU A 248 -5.08 -2.33 -13.24
N LEU A 249 -4.59 -2.50 -12.01
CA LEU A 249 -4.19 -3.78 -11.43
C LEU A 249 -5.17 -4.16 -10.32
N VAL A 250 -6.16 -5.01 -10.61
CA VAL A 250 -7.13 -5.45 -9.60
C VAL A 250 -6.58 -6.65 -8.82
N THR A 251 -6.45 -6.52 -7.50
CA THR A 251 -6.07 -7.64 -6.63
C THR A 251 -7.30 -8.47 -6.27
N LEU A 252 -7.19 -9.80 -6.38
CA LEU A 252 -8.30 -10.76 -6.31
C LEU A 252 -8.10 -11.83 -5.22
N GLY A 253 -7.23 -11.57 -4.25
CA GLY A 253 -6.94 -12.52 -3.18
C GLY A 253 -6.37 -13.84 -3.72
N GLU A 254 -7.03 -14.95 -3.42
CA GLU A 254 -6.61 -16.29 -3.86
C GLU A 254 -6.65 -16.49 -5.38
N GLN A 255 -7.41 -15.68 -6.12
CA GLN A 255 -7.43 -15.69 -7.57
C GLN A 255 -6.24 -14.93 -8.20
N GLY A 256 -5.40 -14.24 -7.41
CA GLY A 256 -4.24 -13.48 -7.89
C GLY A 256 -4.56 -12.06 -8.30
N MET A 257 -4.23 -11.66 -9.53
CA MET A 257 -4.39 -10.29 -10.02
C MET A 257 -4.90 -10.25 -11.45
N LEU A 258 -5.63 -9.18 -11.78
CA LEU A 258 -6.11 -8.89 -13.13
C LEU A 258 -5.58 -7.53 -13.59
N LEU A 259 -4.77 -7.52 -14.65
CA LEU A 259 -4.18 -6.31 -15.22
C LEU A 259 -4.92 -5.86 -16.46
N PHE A 260 -5.33 -4.60 -16.50
CA PHE A 260 -5.78 -3.88 -17.69
C PHE A 260 -4.73 -2.84 -18.07
N HIS A 261 -4.34 -2.79 -19.34
CA HIS A 261 -3.39 -1.79 -19.84
C HIS A 261 -3.68 -1.46 -21.30
N GLY A 262 -3.87 -0.19 -21.62
CA GLY A 262 -4.21 0.26 -22.96
C GLY A 262 -5.47 -0.44 -23.50
N GLU A 263 -5.46 -0.80 -24.78
CA GLU A 263 -6.55 -1.51 -25.44
C GLU A 263 -6.33 -3.05 -25.50
N ALA A 264 -5.30 -3.55 -24.78
CA ALA A 264 -5.02 -4.98 -24.73
C ALA A 264 -6.10 -5.72 -23.92
N GLU A 265 -6.28 -7.01 -24.25
CA GLU A 265 -7.12 -7.89 -23.44
C GLU A 265 -6.59 -7.98 -22.01
N PRO A 266 -7.50 -8.04 -21.00
CA PRO A 266 -7.11 -8.16 -19.62
C PRO A 266 -6.25 -9.40 -19.36
N LEU A 267 -5.14 -9.21 -18.64
CA LEU A 267 -4.21 -10.28 -18.28
C LEU A 267 -4.49 -10.77 -16.87
N HIS A 268 -4.89 -12.01 -16.72
CA HIS A 268 -4.98 -12.68 -15.43
C HIS A 268 -3.64 -13.30 -15.03
N LEU A 269 -3.21 -13.00 -13.81
CA LEU A 269 -2.03 -13.52 -13.14
C LEU A 269 -2.49 -14.35 -11.95
N SER A 270 -2.41 -15.67 -12.04
CA SER A 270 -2.81 -16.58 -10.95
C SER A 270 -1.97 -16.35 -9.69
N ALA A 271 -2.56 -16.57 -8.52
CA ALA A 271 -1.84 -16.42 -7.25
C ALA A 271 -0.69 -17.43 -7.12
N HIS A 272 0.42 -16.99 -6.54
CA HIS A 272 1.60 -17.81 -6.28
C HIS A 272 1.72 -18.25 -4.81
N ALA A 273 0.78 -17.89 -3.93
CA ALA A 273 0.81 -18.27 -2.52
C ALA A 273 0.60 -19.78 -2.36
N GLN A 274 1.49 -20.44 -1.60
CA GLN A 274 1.37 -21.86 -1.24
C GLN A 274 0.63 -22.04 0.09
N GLU A 275 0.93 -21.20 1.09
CA GLU A 275 0.26 -21.16 2.40
C GLU A 275 -0.02 -19.70 2.77
N VAL A 276 -1.21 -19.43 3.27
CA VAL A 276 -1.62 -18.09 3.67
C VAL A 276 -1.70 -18.04 5.19
N PHE A 277 -0.83 -17.23 5.81
CA PHE A 277 -0.83 -16.96 7.25
C PHE A 277 -1.52 -15.66 7.60
N ASP A 278 -1.18 -14.57 6.88
CA ASP A 278 -1.75 -13.25 7.12
C ASP A 278 -1.75 -12.43 5.82
N VAL A 279 -2.90 -11.91 5.45
CA VAL A 279 -3.05 -11.09 4.23
C VAL A 279 -2.75 -9.60 4.47
N SER A 280 -2.45 -9.22 5.71
CA SER A 280 -2.19 -7.81 6.08
C SER A 280 -0.95 -7.26 5.38
N GLY A 281 -1.10 -6.15 4.65
CA GLY A 281 -0.01 -5.48 3.95
C GLY A 281 0.34 -6.07 2.57
N ALA A 282 -0.35 -7.14 2.12
CA ALA A 282 -0.12 -7.69 0.78
C ALA A 282 -0.42 -6.67 -0.33
N GLY A 283 -1.47 -5.85 -0.16
CA GLY A 283 -1.81 -4.75 -1.04
C GLY A 283 -0.71 -3.68 -1.11
N ASP A 284 -0.13 -3.32 0.05
CA ASP A 284 0.97 -2.36 0.16
C ASP A 284 2.22 -2.87 -0.56
N THR A 285 2.54 -4.16 -0.38
CA THR A 285 3.64 -4.83 -1.08
C THR A 285 3.40 -4.84 -2.58
N ALA A 286 2.18 -5.19 -3.02
CA ALA A 286 1.82 -5.21 -4.43
C ALA A 286 2.04 -3.86 -5.10
N ILE A 287 1.49 -2.77 -4.53
CA ILE A 287 1.60 -1.44 -5.13
C ILE A 287 3.04 -0.93 -5.10
N ALA A 288 3.79 -1.19 -4.02
CA ALA A 288 5.20 -0.80 -3.90
C ALA A 288 6.07 -1.46 -4.98
N VAL A 289 5.95 -2.79 -5.14
CA VAL A 289 6.75 -3.53 -6.13
C VAL A 289 6.32 -3.22 -7.56
N PHE A 290 5.01 -3.05 -7.81
CA PHE A 290 4.50 -2.62 -9.11
C PHE A 290 5.08 -1.27 -9.52
N ALA A 291 5.00 -0.26 -8.64
CA ALA A 291 5.52 1.08 -8.89
C ALA A 291 7.04 1.09 -9.10
N LEU A 292 7.79 0.31 -8.32
CA LEU A 292 9.24 0.12 -8.51
C LEU A 292 9.54 -0.51 -9.87
N GLY A 293 8.80 -1.55 -10.25
CA GLY A 293 8.93 -2.19 -11.57
C GLY A 293 8.74 -1.19 -12.69
N MET A 294 7.65 -0.45 -12.67
CA MET A 294 7.36 0.60 -13.66
C MET A 294 8.47 1.67 -13.69
N SER A 295 8.91 2.15 -12.53
CA SER A 295 9.99 3.14 -12.41
C SER A 295 11.34 2.60 -12.91
N ALA A 296 11.56 1.30 -12.85
CA ALA A 296 12.77 0.63 -13.34
C ALA A 296 12.72 0.33 -14.85
N GLY A 297 11.62 0.68 -15.54
CA GLY A 297 11.42 0.46 -16.96
C GLY A 297 10.82 -0.92 -17.30
N ALA A 298 10.16 -1.55 -16.36
CA ALA A 298 9.36 -2.74 -16.65
C ALA A 298 8.13 -2.38 -17.48
N THR A 299 7.68 -3.31 -18.32
CA THR A 299 6.33 -3.23 -18.90
C THR A 299 5.29 -3.44 -17.79
N PRO A 300 4.04 -2.94 -17.94
CA PRO A 300 2.98 -3.17 -16.94
C PRO A 300 2.77 -4.66 -16.60
N ARG A 301 2.88 -5.54 -17.57
CA ARG A 301 2.84 -7.00 -17.38
C ARG A 301 3.95 -7.47 -16.44
N GLN A 302 5.21 -7.10 -16.72
CA GLN A 302 6.36 -7.49 -15.91
C GLN A 302 6.27 -6.94 -14.49
N ALA A 303 5.82 -5.68 -14.33
CA ALA A 303 5.60 -5.07 -13.03
C ALA A 303 4.50 -5.81 -12.25
N ALA A 304 3.40 -6.22 -12.89
CA ALA A 304 2.33 -6.99 -12.28
C ALA A 304 2.78 -8.41 -11.89
N GLU A 305 3.58 -9.07 -12.71
CA GLU A 305 4.19 -10.37 -12.39
C GLU A 305 5.06 -10.29 -11.13
N LEU A 306 5.94 -9.27 -11.03
CA LEU A 306 6.77 -9.02 -9.84
C LEU A 306 5.91 -8.73 -8.61
N ALA A 307 4.87 -7.90 -8.73
CA ALA A 307 3.95 -7.56 -7.65
C ALA A 307 3.16 -8.77 -7.15
N ASN A 308 2.69 -9.64 -8.06
CA ASN A 308 1.95 -10.84 -7.73
C ASN A 308 2.82 -11.85 -6.95
N VAL A 309 4.06 -12.07 -7.39
CA VAL A 309 5.02 -12.94 -6.68
C VAL A 309 5.36 -12.36 -5.31
N ALA A 310 5.64 -11.04 -5.23
CA ALA A 310 5.96 -10.37 -3.97
C ALA A 310 4.81 -10.48 -2.95
N SER A 311 3.57 -10.28 -3.40
CA SER A 311 2.38 -10.45 -2.55
C SER A 311 2.21 -11.89 -2.07
N GLY A 312 2.46 -12.88 -2.95
CA GLY A 312 2.45 -14.29 -2.58
C GLY A 312 3.45 -14.66 -1.49
N ILE A 313 4.64 -14.01 -1.47
CA ILE A 313 5.64 -14.20 -0.40
C ILE A 313 5.15 -13.62 0.92
N VAL A 314 4.59 -12.41 0.89
CA VAL A 314 4.19 -11.68 2.10
C VAL A 314 3.03 -12.35 2.82
N VAL A 315 2.03 -12.86 2.11
CA VAL A 315 0.89 -13.55 2.74
C VAL A 315 1.30 -14.84 3.45
N GLY A 316 2.47 -15.40 3.15
CA GLY A 316 3.08 -16.52 3.88
C GLY A 316 3.82 -16.13 5.16
N LYS A 317 3.80 -14.83 5.56
CA LYS A 317 4.47 -14.30 6.75
C LYS A 317 3.44 -13.78 7.76
N LEU A 318 3.82 -13.68 9.04
CA LEU A 318 2.96 -13.13 10.07
C LEU A 318 3.06 -11.59 10.12
N GLY A 319 1.92 -10.91 10.28
CA GLY A 319 1.82 -9.46 10.44
C GLY A 319 2.13 -8.69 9.16
N THR A 320 2.37 -7.38 9.30
CA THR A 320 2.75 -6.49 8.19
C THR A 320 4.22 -6.72 7.80
N ALA A 321 4.50 -7.89 7.23
CA ALA A 321 5.83 -8.25 6.77
C ALA A 321 6.18 -7.57 5.43
N THR A 322 7.48 -7.47 5.13
CA THR A 322 8.01 -7.00 3.86
C THR A 322 8.65 -8.16 3.08
N VAL A 323 8.93 -7.94 1.81
CA VAL A 323 9.67 -8.87 0.95
C VAL A 323 11.02 -8.25 0.59
N THR A 324 12.08 -9.04 0.70
CA THR A 324 13.43 -8.62 0.32
C THR A 324 13.72 -8.93 -1.16
N PRO A 325 14.69 -8.23 -1.80
CA PRO A 325 15.14 -8.56 -3.15
C PRO A 325 15.61 -10.01 -3.29
N THR A 326 16.21 -10.57 -2.25
CA THR A 326 16.69 -11.96 -2.23
C THR A 326 15.53 -12.95 -2.27
N GLU A 327 14.51 -12.75 -1.43
CA GLU A 327 13.31 -13.59 -1.41
C GLU A 327 12.54 -13.52 -2.74
N LEU A 328 12.38 -12.31 -3.30
CA LEU A 328 11.71 -12.14 -4.59
C LEU A 328 12.46 -12.85 -5.72
N ARG A 329 13.79 -12.74 -5.76
CA ARG A 329 14.62 -13.48 -6.73
C ARG A 329 14.52 -14.99 -6.57
N ALA A 330 14.53 -15.48 -5.33
CA ALA A 330 14.42 -16.91 -5.05
C ALA A 330 13.07 -17.48 -5.50
N ALA A 331 11.98 -16.76 -5.25
CA ALA A 331 10.63 -17.15 -5.68
C ALA A 331 10.49 -17.19 -7.21
N LEU A 332 11.05 -16.21 -7.93
CA LEU A 332 11.04 -16.20 -9.40
C LEU A 332 11.83 -17.35 -10.03
N ALA A 333 12.82 -17.91 -9.34
CA ALA A 333 13.60 -19.03 -9.84
C ALA A 333 12.84 -20.38 -9.83
N VAL A 334 11.72 -20.47 -9.12
CA VAL A 334 10.92 -21.69 -8.94
C VAL A 334 9.64 -21.69 -9.78
N ILE A 335 9.29 -20.54 -10.37
CA ILE A 335 8.14 -20.32 -11.27
C ILE A 335 8.61 -20.48 -12.73
#